data_c9cd0fd6c16579fb8799d013001207a2
#
_entry.id   c9cd0fd6c16579fb8799d013001207a2
#
_cell.length_a   1.000
_cell.length_b   1.000
_cell.length_c   1.000
_cell.angle_alpha   90.00
_cell.angle_beta   90.00
_cell.angle_gamma   90.00
#
_symmetry.space_group_name_H-M   'P 1'
#
loop_
_entity.id
_entity.type
_entity.pdbx_description
1 polymer ?
#
loop_
_entity_poly.entity_id
_entity_poly.type
_entity_poly.pdbx_seq_one_letter_code
_entity_poly.pdbx_strand_id
1 'polypeptide(L)'
;SSAASDVYKRQVDFKELVEPLRNLFKDEVRQAGRELGLPEYLVSRQPFPGPGLGVRILGEITADKIKVLQEADWVLRDEMAKNGYEKEMAQFFCVLPCVKTVGVMGDHRTYDHLVAIRAVTTDDFMTADWARIPYDILATVSNRITNEVEHVNRVVYDITSKPPGTVEWE
;
A
#
# COMPACT_ATOMS: atom_id res chain seq x y z
N SER A 1 0.25 -9.56 13.01
CA SER A 1 -0.36 -8.38 13.66
C SER A 1 -0.90 -8.63 15.07
N SER A 2 -1.18 -9.87 15.48
CA SER A 2 -1.61 -10.18 16.85
C SER A 2 -0.51 -9.92 17.90
N ALA A 3 0.76 -10.15 17.56
CA ALA A 3 1.87 -9.96 18.49
C ALA A 3 2.07 -8.50 18.92
N ALA A 4 1.88 -7.53 18.03
CA ALA A 4 1.99 -6.12 18.37
C ALA A 4 0.86 -5.66 19.30
N SER A 5 -0.36 -6.14 19.09
CA SER A 5 -1.50 -5.82 19.96
C SER A 5 -1.33 -6.42 21.36
N ASP A 6 -0.70 -7.60 21.47
CA ASP A 6 -0.45 -8.25 22.77
C ASP A 6 0.63 -7.55 23.60
N VAL A 7 1.61 -6.91 22.94
CA VAL A 7 2.62 -6.10 23.64
C VAL A 7 2.01 -4.83 24.23
N TYR A 8 1.12 -4.16 23.48
CA TYR A 8 0.41 -2.98 23.99
C TYR A 8 -0.55 -3.31 25.12
N LYS A 9 -1.25 -4.44 25.07
CA LYS A 9 -2.16 -4.91 26.13
C LYS A 9 -1.48 -5.11 27.48
N ARG A 10 -0.18 -5.41 27.50
CA ARG A 10 0.61 -5.62 28.75
C ARG A 10 1.12 -4.32 29.39
N GLN A 11 1.07 -3.19 28.68
CA GLN A 11 1.64 -1.92 29.15
C GLN A 11 0.60 -0.94 29.70
N VAL A 12 -0.68 -1.21 29.54
CA VAL A 12 -1.78 -0.36 30.00
C VAL A 12 -2.71 -1.15 30.90
N ASP A 13 -2.98 -0.62 32.08
CA ASP A 13 -3.88 -1.22 33.07
C ASP A 13 -5.34 -0.94 32.67
N PHE A 14 -5.88 -1.77 31.77
CA PHE A 14 -7.29 -1.73 31.37
C PHE A 14 -8.14 -2.58 32.33
N LYS A 15 -9.27 -2.04 32.75
CA LYS A 15 -10.25 -2.80 33.58
C LYS A 15 -10.88 -3.96 32.81
N GLU A 16 -11.08 -3.78 31.50
CA GLU A 16 -11.70 -4.77 30.63
C GLU A 16 -11.27 -4.55 29.18
N LEU A 17 -11.11 -5.64 28.42
CA LEU A 17 -10.87 -5.62 26.99
C LEU A 17 -12.14 -6.11 26.27
N VAL A 18 -12.80 -5.23 25.55
CA VAL A 18 -14.01 -5.53 24.78
C VAL A 18 -13.64 -5.80 23.32
N GLU A 19 -13.83 -7.02 22.85
CA GLU A 19 -13.53 -7.46 21.48
C GLU A 19 -14.80 -8.07 20.82
N PRO A 20 -15.81 -7.28 20.46
CA PRO A 20 -17.10 -7.80 19.98
C PRO A 20 -16.99 -8.57 18.64
N LEU A 21 -15.93 -8.32 17.86
CA LEU A 21 -15.72 -8.95 16.56
C LEU A 21 -14.73 -10.13 16.60
N ARG A 22 -14.30 -10.57 17.77
CA ARG A 22 -13.24 -11.57 17.95
C ARG A 22 -13.49 -12.89 17.23
N ASN A 23 -14.75 -13.30 17.12
CA ASN A 23 -15.16 -14.59 16.55
C ASN A 23 -15.63 -14.47 15.08
N LEU A 24 -15.51 -13.30 14.48
CA LEU A 24 -15.90 -13.06 13.09
C LEU A 24 -14.69 -13.05 12.16
N PHE A 25 -14.85 -13.65 10.99
CA PHE A 25 -13.91 -13.48 9.88
C PHE A 25 -14.08 -12.08 9.27
N LYS A 26 -13.10 -11.68 8.46
CA LYS A 26 -13.04 -10.32 7.91
C LYS A 26 -14.20 -9.98 6.96
N ASP A 27 -14.66 -10.95 6.19
CA ASP A 27 -15.82 -10.86 5.33
C ASP A 27 -17.13 -10.73 6.13
N GLU A 28 -17.26 -11.48 7.23
CA GLU A 28 -18.40 -11.37 8.16
C GLU A 28 -18.43 -10.01 8.87
N VAL A 29 -17.27 -9.48 9.26
CA VAL A 29 -17.16 -8.12 9.82
C VAL A 29 -17.62 -7.08 8.81
N ARG A 30 -17.26 -7.23 7.52
CA ARG A 30 -17.72 -6.35 6.45
C ARG A 30 -19.23 -6.44 6.24
N GLN A 31 -19.78 -7.65 6.30
CA GLN A 31 -21.22 -7.85 6.19
C GLN A 31 -21.95 -7.17 7.36
N ALA A 32 -21.51 -7.41 8.59
CA ALA A 32 -22.06 -6.74 9.77
C ALA A 32 -21.99 -5.20 9.64
N GLY A 33 -20.89 -4.68 9.10
CA GLY A 33 -20.75 -3.25 8.82
C GLY A 33 -21.82 -2.72 7.86
N ARG A 34 -22.13 -3.46 6.79
CA ARG A 34 -23.22 -3.11 5.86
C ARG A 34 -24.59 -3.13 6.53
N GLU A 35 -24.87 -4.17 7.33
CA GLU A 35 -26.12 -4.29 8.07
C GLU A 35 -26.30 -3.17 9.11
N LEU A 36 -25.21 -2.67 9.69
CA LEU A 36 -25.19 -1.49 10.55
C LEU A 36 -25.30 -0.16 9.81
N GLY A 37 -25.40 -0.18 8.48
CA GLY A 37 -25.54 1.03 7.64
C GLY A 37 -24.26 1.83 7.45
N LEU A 38 -23.09 1.22 7.63
CA LEU A 38 -21.82 1.90 7.34
C LEU A 38 -21.70 2.11 5.82
N PRO A 39 -21.20 3.26 5.37
CA PRO A 39 -20.97 3.55 3.96
C PRO A 39 -20.03 2.52 3.32
N GLU A 40 -20.32 2.11 2.08
CA GLU A 40 -19.56 1.07 1.39
C GLU A 40 -18.06 1.40 1.27
N TYR A 41 -17.70 2.66 1.09
CA TYR A 41 -16.29 3.08 1.01
C TYR A 41 -15.50 2.80 2.30
N LEU A 42 -16.16 2.74 3.46
CA LEU A 42 -15.53 2.33 4.73
C LEU A 42 -15.45 0.81 4.85
N VAL A 43 -16.53 0.12 4.47
CA VAL A 43 -16.64 -1.34 4.60
C VAL A 43 -15.70 -2.05 3.63
N SER A 44 -15.61 -1.59 2.37
CA SER A 44 -14.78 -2.17 1.33
C SER A 44 -13.34 -1.64 1.31
N ARG A 45 -12.98 -0.74 2.24
CA ARG A 45 -11.63 -0.16 2.29
C ARG A 45 -10.54 -1.23 2.28
N GLN A 46 -9.53 -1.02 1.45
CA GLN A 46 -8.35 -1.87 1.42
C GLN A 46 -7.65 -1.90 2.80
N PRO A 47 -7.00 -3.02 3.16
CA PRO A 47 -6.19 -3.07 4.36
C PRO A 47 -5.14 -1.96 4.36
N PHE A 48 -4.98 -1.32 5.50
CA PHE A 48 -3.93 -0.33 5.72
C PHE A 48 -3.10 -0.76 6.94
N PRO A 49 -1.76 -0.76 6.84
CA PRO A 49 -0.90 -1.24 7.92
C PRO A 49 -1.05 -0.39 9.18
N GLY A 50 -1.04 -1.03 10.35
CA GLY A 50 -1.14 -0.34 11.64
C GLY A 50 -0.08 0.75 11.86
N PRO A 51 1.20 0.53 11.49
CA PRO A 51 2.24 1.56 11.56
C PRO A 51 2.08 2.72 10.56
N GLY A 52 1.10 2.66 9.67
CA GLY A 52 0.88 3.66 8.64
C GLY A 52 1.87 3.56 7.47
N LEU A 53 2.07 4.67 6.76
CA LEU A 53 2.94 4.72 5.57
C LEU A 53 4.41 4.42 5.89
N GLY A 54 4.83 4.58 7.14
CA GLY A 54 6.21 4.33 7.55
C GLY A 54 6.72 2.93 7.19
N VAL A 55 5.86 1.91 7.24
CA VAL A 55 6.21 0.52 6.88
C VAL A 55 6.53 0.35 5.38
N ARG A 56 6.18 1.33 4.56
CA ARG A 56 6.45 1.33 3.11
C ARG A 56 7.70 2.14 2.73
N ILE A 57 8.44 2.63 3.71
CA ILE A 57 9.74 3.28 3.54
C ILE A 57 10.79 2.35 4.13
N LEU A 58 11.56 1.67 3.26
CA LEU A 58 12.59 0.73 3.72
C LEU A 58 13.83 1.49 4.16
N GLY A 59 14.02 1.58 5.48
CA GLY A 59 15.13 2.27 6.12
C GLY A 59 14.70 3.51 6.92
N GLU A 60 15.57 4.49 7.04
CA GLU A 60 15.30 5.70 7.83
C GLU A 60 14.09 6.48 7.28
N ILE A 61 13.12 6.78 8.15
CA ILE A 61 11.93 7.56 7.83
C ILE A 61 12.23 9.03 8.05
N THR A 62 12.09 9.84 6.99
CA THR A 62 12.23 11.30 7.04
C THR A 62 10.99 11.98 6.47
N ALA A 63 10.78 13.26 6.79
CA ALA A 63 9.65 14.02 6.28
C ALA A 63 9.63 14.07 4.73
N ASP A 64 10.80 14.24 4.11
CA ASP A 64 10.93 14.29 2.65
C ASP A 64 10.55 12.95 2.00
N LYS A 65 11.00 11.83 2.57
CA LYS A 65 10.64 10.50 2.06
C LYS A 65 9.16 10.19 2.23
N ILE A 66 8.56 10.62 3.34
CA ILE A 66 7.11 10.51 3.55
C ILE A 66 6.36 11.30 2.46
N LYS A 67 6.78 12.53 2.17
CA LYS A 67 6.19 13.36 1.12
C LYS A 67 6.28 12.66 -0.24
N VAL A 68 7.47 12.20 -0.63
CA VAL A 68 7.67 11.46 -1.89
C VAL A 68 6.73 10.25 -1.98
N LEU A 69 6.65 9.45 -0.91
CA LEU A 69 5.79 8.26 -0.90
C LEU A 69 4.30 8.63 -0.97
N GLN A 70 3.86 9.66 -0.25
CA GLN A 70 2.47 10.13 -0.27
C GLN A 70 2.06 10.60 -1.66
N GLU A 71 2.90 11.39 -2.32
CA GLU A 71 2.64 11.91 -3.67
C GLU A 71 2.62 10.77 -4.70
N ALA A 72 3.56 9.83 -4.63
CA ALA A 72 3.59 8.67 -5.51
C ALA A 72 2.37 7.74 -5.32
N ASP A 73 1.99 7.46 -4.06
CA ASP A 73 0.82 6.64 -3.75
C ASP A 73 -0.49 7.32 -4.17
N TRP A 74 -0.55 8.66 -4.06
CA TRP A 74 -1.69 9.44 -4.54
C TRP A 74 -1.85 9.32 -6.06
N VAL A 75 -0.77 9.48 -6.83
CA VAL A 75 -0.79 9.33 -8.29
C VAL A 75 -1.26 7.92 -8.69
N LEU A 76 -0.75 6.89 -8.04
CA LEU A 76 -1.16 5.52 -8.28
C LEU A 76 -2.67 5.34 -8.03
N ARG A 77 -3.17 5.81 -6.88
CA ARG A 77 -4.60 5.68 -6.52
C ARG A 77 -5.51 6.45 -7.46
N ASP A 78 -5.14 7.68 -7.82
CA ASP A 78 -5.89 8.50 -8.75
C ASP A 78 -6.02 7.81 -10.12
N GLU A 79 -4.95 7.20 -10.61
CA GLU A 79 -4.97 6.51 -11.90
C GLU A 79 -5.77 5.20 -11.85
N MET A 80 -5.65 4.43 -10.75
CA MET A 80 -6.47 3.22 -10.55
C MET A 80 -7.96 3.55 -10.48
N ALA A 81 -8.33 4.63 -9.77
CA ALA A 81 -9.71 5.10 -9.67
C ALA A 81 -10.28 5.53 -11.02
N LYS A 82 -9.53 6.33 -11.79
CA LYS A 82 -9.94 6.79 -13.13
C LYS A 82 -10.23 5.65 -14.10
N ASN A 83 -9.50 4.56 -13.97
CA ASN A 83 -9.63 3.38 -14.84
C ASN A 83 -10.53 2.28 -14.24
N GLY A 84 -11.09 2.47 -13.04
CA GLY A 84 -12.01 1.53 -12.41
C GLY A 84 -11.34 0.29 -11.79
N TYR A 85 -10.00 0.25 -11.71
CA TYR A 85 -9.24 -0.90 -11.21
C TYR A 85 -9.18 -1.03 -9.69
N GLU A 86 -9.65 -0.05 -8.93
CA GLU A 86 -9.63 -0.10 -7.45
C GLU A 86 -10.32 -1.33 -6.87
N LYS A 87 -11.37 -1.81 -7.54
CA LYS A 87 -12.20 -2.94 -7.07
C LYS A 87 -11.69 -4.30 -7.51
N GLU A 88 -10.79 -4.33 -8.48
CA GLU A 88 -10.24 -5.58 -9.03
C GLU A 88 -9.05 -6.10 -8.22
N MET A 89 -8.49 -5.26 -7.35
CA MET A 89 -7.32 -5.58 -6.54
C MET A 89 -7.67 -5.60 -5.07
N ALA A 90 -7.13 -6.59 -4.36
CA ALA A 90 -7.31 -6.69 -2.91
C ALA A 90 -6.53 -5.61 -2.17
N GLN A 91 -5.35 -5.26 -2.68
CA GLN A 91 -4.50 -4.19 -2.15
C GLN A 91 -3.52 -3.71 -3.22
N PHE A 92 -3.27 -2.39 -3.27
CA PHE A 92 -2.23 -1.78 -4.08
C PHE A 92 -1.67 -0.53 -3.40
N PHE A 93 -0.38 -0.27 -3.59
CA PHE A 93 0.33 0.84 -2.96
C PHE A 93 1.72 1.04 -3.57
N CYS A 94 2.31 2.21 -3.26
CA CYS A 94 3.71 2.49 -3.53
C CYS A 94 4.60 2.13 -2.34
N VAL A 95 5.83 1.73 -2.63
CA VAL A 95 6.91 1.48 -1.67
C VAL A 95 8.12 2.34 -2.06
N LEU A 96 8.80 2.90 -1.06
CA LEU A 96 10.07 3.62 -1.24
C LEU A 96 11.22 2.78 -0.67
N PRO A 97 11.94 2.00 -1.50
CA PRO A 97 13.03 1.12 -1.03
C PRO A 97 14.30 1.87 -0.59
N CYS A 98 14.29 3.20 -0.61
CA CYS A 98 15.44 4.06 -0.32
C CYS A 98 16.67 3.80 -1.20
N VAL A 99 16.47 3.23 -2.38
CA VAL A 99 17.47 3.07 -3.43
C VAL A 99 17.42 4.28 -4.35
N LYS A 100 18.60 4.86 -4.64
CA LYS A 100 18.75 5.91 -5.62
C LYS A 100 19.32 5.35 -6.93
N THR A 101 18.81 5.85 -8.03
CA THR A 101 19.21 5.44 -9.38
C THR A 101 19.60 6.64 -10.24
N VAL A 102 20.42 6.40 -11.23
CA VAL A 102 20.76 7.42 -12.22
C VAL A 102 19.58 7.62 -13.18
N GLY A 103 19.20 8.87 -13.37
CA GLY A 103 18.23 9.31 -14.37
C GLY A 103 18.80 10.42 -15.25
N VAL A 104 18.02 10.82 -16.24
CA VAL A 104 18.32 11.97 -17.11
C VAL A 104 17.07 12.84 -17.16
N MET A 105 17.21 14.10 -16.79
CA MET A 105 16.16 15.12 -16.87
C MET A 105 16.68 16.28 -17.72
N GLY A 106 16.17 16.41 -18.95
CA GLY A 106 16.76 17.28 -19.95
C GLY A 106 18.20 16.89 -20.24
N ASP A 107 19.15 17.82 -20.14
CA ASP A 107 20.58 17.59 -20.39
C ASP A 107 21.37 17.21 -19.10
N HIS A 108 20.70 17.05 -17.97
CA HIS A 108 21.35 16.80 -16.70
C HIS A 108 21.13 15.37 -16.20
N ARG A 109 22.18 14.78 -15.63
CA ARG A 109 22.07 13.55 -14.86
C ARG A 109 21.47 13.84 -13.50
N THR A 110 20.51 13.01 -13.10
CA THR A 110 19.93 13.02 -11.75
C THR A 110 20.31 11.74 -11.00
N TYR A 111 20.25 11.80 -9.68
CA TYR A 111 20.47 10.65 -8.80
C TYR A 111 19.39 10.66 -7.73
N ASP A 112 18.25 10.09 -8.09
CA ASP A 112 17.00 10.21 -7.36
C ASP A 112 16.42 8.85 -6.97
N HIS A 113 15.31 8.88 -6.22
CA HIS A 113 14.67 7.69 -5.70
C HIS A 113 14.04 6.82 -6.79
N LEU A 114 14.05 5.52 -6.51
CA LEU A 114 13.22 4.54 -7.17
C LEU A 114 11.95 4.33 -6.32
N VAL A 115 10.79 4.29 -6.97
CA VAL A 115 9.52 3.89 -6.37
C VAL A 115 9.12 2.52 -6.90
N ALA A 116 8.75 1.61 -6.01
CA ALA A 116 8.18 0.32 -6.39
C ALA A 116 6.66 0.36 -6.22
N ILE A 117 5.94 -0.18 -7.20
CA ILE A 117 4.50 -0.40 -7.12
C ILE A 117 4.28 -1.85 -6.70
N ARG A 118 3.46 -2.06 -5.68
CA ARG A 118 2.96 -3.36 -5.24
C ARG A 118 1.45 -3.39 -5.43
N ALA A 119 0.94 -4.39 -6.17
CA ALA A 119 -0.48 -4.63 -6.29
C ALA A 119 -0.74 -6.13 -6.30
N VAL A 120 -1.73 -6.58 -5.53
CA VAL A 120 -2.03 -7.99 -5.33
C VAL A 120 -3.52 -8.29 -5.44
N THR A 121 -3.81 -9.48 -5.93
CA THR A 121 -5.11 -10.13 -5.88
C THR A 121 -5.06 -11.29 -4.90
N THR A 122 -6.06 -11.44 -4.06
CA THR A 122 -6.17 -12.51 -3.06
C THR A 122 -7.57 -12.57 -2.50
N ASP A 123 -7.96 -13.74 -2.00
CA ASP A 123 -9.24 -13.95 -1.33
C ASP A 123 -9.09 -13.82 0.19
N ASP A 124 -8.04 -14.38 0.77
CA ASP A 124 -7.86 -14.53 2.22
C ASP A 124 -6.59 -13.89 2.80
N PHE A 125 -5.70 -13.34 1.96
CA PHE A 125 -4.38 -12.82 2.31
C PHE A 125 -3.38 -13.88 2.84
N MET A 126 -3.72 -15.15 2.86
CA MET A 126 -2.77 -16.21 3.17
C MET A 126 -1.85 -16.46 1.98
N THR A 127 -2.44 -16.57 0.80
CA THR A 127 -1.74 -16.54 -0.48
C THR A 127 -2.17 -15.32 -1.28
N ALA A 128 -1.31 -14.80 -2.12
CA ALA A 128 -1.62 -13.69 -3.01
C ALA A 128 -0.82 -13.80 -4.31
N ASP A 129 -1.43 -13.43 -5.40
CA ASP A 129 -0.72 -13.24 -6.66
C ASP A 129 -0.58 -11.74 -6.97
N TRP A 130 0.43 -11.37 -7.77
CA TRP A 130 0.55 -10.00 -8.23
C TRP A 130 -0.57 -9.67 -9.24
N ALA A 131 -1.15 -8.49 -9.17
CA ALA A 131 -2.22 -8.06 -10.05
C ALA A 131 -1.68 -7.79 -11.47
N ARG A 132 -2.45 -8.18 -12.51
CA ARG A 132 -2.08 -7.94 -13.91
C ARG A 132 -2.65 -6.60 -14.37
N ILE A 133 -2.10 -5.52 -13.85
CA ILE A 133 -2.47 -4.17 -14.30
C ILE A 133 -2.07 -4.02 -15.77
N PRO A 134 -2.96 -3.51 -16.65
CA PRO A 134 -2.62 -3.25 -18.04
C PRO A 134 -1.38 -2.37 -18.20
N TYR A 135 -0.54 -2.69 -19.17
CA TYR A 135 0.74 -1.99 -19.38
C TYR A 135 0.58 -0.51 -19.72
N ASP A 136 -0.49 -0.11 -20.39
CA ASP A 136 -0.80 1.28 -20.69
C ASP A 136 -1.11 2.08 -19.41
N ILE A 137 -1.83 1.48 -18.46
CA ILE A 137 -2.06 2.07 -17.13
C ILE A 137 -0.75 2.17 -16.35
N LEU A 138 0.05 1.10 -16.32
CA LEU A 138 1.37 1.12 -15.66
C LEU A 138 2.30 2.18 -16.29
N ALA A 139 2.27 2.31 -17.62
CA ALA A 139 3.03 3.33 -18.33
C ALA A 139 2.58 4.75 -17.93
N THR A 140 1.26 4.98 -17.84
CA THR A 140 0.69 6.26 -17.42
C THR A 140 1.08 6.58 -15.99
N VAL A 141 0.92 5.63 -15.06
CA VAL A 141 1.32 5.79 -13.64
C VAL A 141 2.81 6.11 -13.53
N SER A 142 3.66 5.36 -14.24
CA SER A 142 5.11 5.57 -14.23
C SER A 142 5.48 6.96 -14.74
N ASN A 143 4.90 7.39 -15.87
CA ASN A 143 5.13 8.71 -16.42
C ASN A 143 4.66 9.82 -15.48
N ARG A 144 3.50 9.67 -14.88
CA ARG A 144 2.97 10.63 -13.92
C ARG A 144 3.85 10.74 -12.68
N ILE A 145 4.22 9.61 -12.06
CA ILE A 145 5.08 9.61 -10.87
C ILE A 145 6.41 10.30 -11.18
N THR A 146 7.07 9.96 -12.28
CA THR A 146 8.38 10.55 -12.61
C THR A 146 8.34 12.02 -13.02
N ASN A 147 7.17 12.55 -13.43
CA ASN A 147 7.01 13.96 -13.80
C ASN A 147 6.37 14.82 -12.72
N GLU A 148 5.50 14.24 -11.87
CA GLU A 148 4.73 14.99 -10.88
C GLU A 148 5.36 14.92 -9.48
N VAL A 149 6.15 13.85 -9.18
CA VAL A 149 6.76 13.64 -7.86
C VAL A 149 8.25 14.02 -7.89
N GLU A 150 8.62 15.04 -7.14
CA GLU A 150 10.01 15.47 -7.04
C GLU A 150 10.91 14.35 -6.50
N HIS A 151 12.15 14.30 -6.97
CA HIS A 151 13.16 13.33 -6.54
C HIS A 151 12.84 11.85 -6.82
N VAL A 152 12.00 11.57 -7.82
CA VAL A 152 11.75 10.22 -8.34
C VAL A 152 12.10 10.17 -9.82
N ASN A 153 12.99 9.25 -10.20
CA ASN A 153 13.39 9.08 -11.60
C ASN A 153 13.14 7.68 -12.14
N ARG A 154 12.58 6.76 -11.33
CA ARG A 154 12.33 5.39 -11.75
C ARG A 154 11.16 4.77 -11.01
N VAL A 155 10.34 4.04 -11.77
CA VAL A 155 9.25 3.22 -11.22
C VAL A 155 9.49 1.78 -11.62
N VAL A 156 9.29 0.85 -10.70
CA VAL A 156 9.32 -0.61 -10.92
C VAL A 156 8.03 -1.24 -10.43
N TYR A 157 7.67 -2.39 -10.98
CA TYR A 157 6.49 -3.15 -10.57
C TYR A 157 6.91 -4.47 -9.96
N ASP A 158 6.45 -4.74 -8.74
CA ASP A 158 6.73 -6.00 -8.02
C ASP A 158 5.79 -7.10 -8.50
N ILE A 159 6.34 -8.08 -9.22
CA ILE A 159 5.64 -9.24 -9.78
C ILE A 159 5.83 -10.51 -8.94
N THR A 160 6.12 -10.37 -7.64
CA THR A 160 6.36 -11.50 -6.75
C THR A 160 5.04 -11.95 -6.11
N SER A 161 4.75 -13.25 -6.19
CA SER A 161 3.61 -13.85 -5.50
C SER A 161 3.89 -14.06 -4.01
N LYS A 162 2.86 -14.24 -3.22
CA LYS A 162 2.97 -14.67 -1.81
C LYS A 162 2.45 -16.11 -1.68
N PRO A 163 3.24 -17.08 -1.26
CA PRO A 163 4.69 -17.01 -1.08
C PRO A 163 5.46 -16.88 -2.41
N PRO A 164 6.77 -16.57 -2.45
CA PRO A 164 7.66 -16.40 -1.30
C PRO A 164 7.67 -15.00 -0.71
N GLY A 165 7.19 -13.98 -1.43
CA GLY A 165 7.09 -12.63 -0.91
C GLY A 165 5.96 -12.46 0.11
N THR A 166 5.94 -11.31 0.77
CA THR A 166 4.80 -10.85 1.58
C THR A 166 3.98 -9.82 0.80
N VAL A 167 2.85 -9.36 1.32
CA VAL A 167 2.10 -8.27 0.69
C VAL A 167 2.82 -6.95 0.96
N GLU A 168 3.01 -6.59 2.21
CA GLU A 168 3.89 -5.47 2.58
C GLU A 168 5.36 -5.90 2.48
N TRP A 169 6.27 -4.97 2.23
CA TRP A 169 7.70 -5.28 2.07
C TRP A 169 8.46 -5.32 3.39
N GLU A 170 7.89 -4.78 4.47
CA GLU A 170 8.45 -4.80 5.81
C GLU A 170 7.45 -5.23 6.89
#